data_df7e15077577873c6af8649d927ac9c8
#
_entry.id   df7e15077577873c6af8649d927ac9c8
#
_cell.length_a   1.000
_cell.length_b   1.000
_cell.length_c   1.000
_cell.angle_alpha   90.00
_cell.angle_beta   90.00
_cell.angle_gamma   90.00
#
_symmetry.space_group_name_H-M   'P 1'
#
loop_
_entity.id
_entity.type
_entity.pdbx_description
1 polymer ?
#
loop_
_entity_poly.entity_id
_entity_poly.type
_entity_poly.pdbx_seq_one_letter_code
_entity_poly.pdbx_strand_id
1 'polypeptide(L)'
;MNQRDMRPPFAALGGTIPPELEKLPTPCYLLDEDALTRNAEILGGLAQRTGCKVLLAQKAFSNYDCYPLLAPHLAGTEASGLFEARLGAEEMPGKEVHVFCAAYRADEMDELVQYADHIVFNSPAQLAKFGPAAKAAGKSVGLRINPECSTQDGHAIYDPCAPGSRLGTTRAQWDAAVQADPALPELLDGLHFHTLCEQDSDALATTLDAVAQKFGDLLPRMQWLNFGGGHHITRPGYDSAMLERCITRAQQDWGVTVYLEPGEACALNAGFLLSRVLDVVQNGDTTIAILDASAACHMPDVIEMPYRPPLLAAAEPGEKPCTVRLAGPTCLAGDVIGDYGVDAVPNVGDLLVFGDMAIYTTCKNNTFNGMPLPAIFARAANGTTRSIVSFGYEDFKYRLGKR
;
A
#
# COMPACT_ATOMS: atom_id res chain seq x y z
N MET A 1 -18.42 -6.85 -2.52
CA MET A 1 -17.06 -6.82 -3.09
C MET A 1 -17.22 -6.54 -4.57
N ASN A 2 -16.85 -5.36 -5.03
CA ASN A 2 -16.81 -5.10 -6.47
C ASN A 2 -15.81 -6.06 -7.09
N GLN A 3 -16.26 -6.82 -8.09
CA GLN A 3 -15.35 -7.60 -8.94
C GLN A 3 -14.32 -6.63 -9.48
N ARG A 4 -13.07 -6.76 -9.04
CA ARG A 4 -11.95 -5.98 -9.56
C ARG A 4 -11.90 -6.27 -11.05
N ASP A 5 -12.17 -5.25 -11.87
CA ASP A 5 -12.01 -5.30 -13.33
C ASP A 5 -10.51 -5.25 -13.64
N MET A 6 -9.81 -6.28 -13.18
CA MET A 6 -8.36 -6.37 -13.22
C MET A 6 -7.93 -6.82 -14.61
N ARG A 7 -6.92 -6.16 -15.18
CA ARG A 7 -6.04 -6.90 -16.11
C ARG A 7 -5.75 -8.23 -15.43
N PRO A 8 -5.91 -9.36 -16.13
CA PRO A 8 -5.65 -10.63 -15.47
C PRO A 8 -4.26 -10.53 -14.84
N PRO A 9 -4.12 -10.73 -13.51
CA PRO A 9 -2.86 -10.57 -12.80
C PRO A 9 -1.74 -11.45 -13.37
N PHE A 10 -2.09 -12.34 -14.30
CA PHE A 10 -1.23 -13.31 -14.96
C PHE A 10 -0.92 -12.97 -16.42
N ALA A 11 -1.24 -11.78 -16.90
CA ALA A 11 -0.96 -11.38 -18.29
C ALA A 11 0.54 -11.55 -18.65
N ALA A 12 1.42 -11.24 -17.72
CA ALA A 12 2.87 -11.42 -17.86
C ALA A 12 3.30 -12.89 -17.97
N LEU A 13 2.48 -13.83 -17.51
CA LEU A 13 2.75 -15.27 -17.55
C LEU A 13 2.05 -15.97 -18.74
N GLY A 14 1.27 -15.24 -19.54
CA GLY A 14 0.52 -15.81 -20.68
C GLY A 14 -0.54 -16.83 -20.27
N GLY A 15 -1.03 -16.78 -19.03
CA GLY A 15 -2.07 -17.67 -18.50
C GLY A 15 -1.61 -19.08 -18.13
N THR A 16 -0.31 -19.36 -18.20
CA THR A 16 0.29 -20.66 -17.84
C THR A 16 1.53 -20.44 -16.98
N ILE A 17 1.98 -21.48 -16.27
CA ILE A 17 3.22 -21.41 -15.50
C ILE A 17 4.40 -21.60 -16.47
N PRO A 18 5.26 -20.57 -16.65
CA PRO A 18 6.48 -20.71 -17.44
C PRO A 18 7.44 -21.73 -16.79
N PRO A 19 8.12 -22.58 -17.58
CA PRO A 19 8.99 -23.64 -17.03
C PRO A 19 10.14 -23.15 -16.16
N GLU A 20 10.57 -21.89 -16.32
CA GLU A 20 11.60 -21.27 -15.48
C GLU A 20 11.12 -21.06 -14.04
N LEU A 21 9.82 -20.85 -13.81
CA LEU A 21 9.26 -20.66 -12.47
C LEU A 21 9.22 -21.95 -11.66
N GLU A 22 9.12 -23.11 -12.32
CA GLU A 22 9.19 -24.41 -11.68
C GLU A 22 10.52 -24.67 -10.95
N LYS A 23 11.58 -23.93 -11.31
CA LYS A 23 12.92 -24.07 -10.74
C LYS A 23 13.16 -23.16 -9.53
N LEU A 24 12.26 -22.20 -9.29
CA LEU A 24 12.40 -21.31 -8.15
C LEU A 24 12.08 -22.01 -6.84
N PRO A 25 12.78 -21.68 -5.75
CA PRO A 25 12.42 -22.16 -4.44
C PRO A 25 11.06 -21.65 -4.03
N THR A 26 10.31 -22.40 -3.22
CA THR A 26 9.02 -21.97 -2.67
C THR A 26 9.03 -22.07 -1.13
N PRO A 27 8.24 -21.22 -0.43
CA PRO A 27 7.51 -20.11 -1.00
C PRO A 27 8.45 -18.96 -1.43
N CYS A 28 8.10 -18.26 -2.51
CA CYS A 28 8.83 -17.05 -2.90
C CYS A 28 7.92 -16.00 -3.55
N TYR A 29 8.26 -14.72 -3.37
CA TYR A 29 7.68 -13.65 -4.13
C TYR A 29 8.46 -13.44 -5.43
N LEU A 30 7.73 -13.16 -6.50
CA LEU A 30 8.29 -12.81 -7.80
C LEU A 30 7.74 -11.47 -8.24
N LEU A 31 8.56 -10.43 -8.23
CA LEU A 31 8.19 -9.07 -8.65
C LEU A 31 8.29 -8.96 -10.17
N ASP A 32 7.29 -8.37 -10.81
CA ASP A 32 7.26 -8.10 -12.26
C ASP A 32 7.74 -6.68 -12.53
N GLU A 33 9.00 -6.54 -12.96
CA GLU A 33 9.64 -5.25 -13.25
C GLU A 33 8.95 -4.49 -14.40
N ASP A 34 8.39 -5.20 -15.38
CA ASP A 34 7.67 -4.58 -16.49
C ASP A 34 6.31 -3.98 -16.04
N ALA A 35 5.59 -4.70 -15.16
CA ALA A 35 4.36 -4.20 -14.57
C ALA A 35 4.61 -2.98 -13.66
N LEU A 36 5.66 -3.03 -12.83
CA LEU A 36 6.09 -1.89 -12.00
C LEU A 36 6.41 -0.66 -12.85
N THR A 37 7.18 -0.85 -13.93
CA THR A 37 7.53 0.24 -14.86
C THR A 37 6.30 0.85 -15.51
N ARG A 38 5.37 0.03 -16.03
CA ARG A 38 4.12 0.53 -16.63
C ARG A 38 3.26 1.32 -15.64
N ASN A 39 3.14 0.82 -14.42
CA ASN A 39 2.41 1.54 -13.38
C ASN A 39 3.05 2.90 -13.08
N ALA A 40 4.38 2.94 -12.97
CA ALA A 40 5.14 4.17 -12.75
C ALA A 40 4.97 5.16 -13.93
N GLU A 41 4.98 4.68 -15.17
CA GLU A 41 4.75 5.50 -16.38
C GLU A 41 3.35 6.13 -16.38
N ILE A 42 2.30 5.39 -15.97
CA ILE A 42 0.93 5.92 -15.83
C ILE A 42 0.91 7.06 -14.80
N LEU A 43 1.51 6.83 -13.63
CA LEU A 43 1.58 7.81 -12.54
C LEU A 43 2.42 9.04 -12.92
N GLY A 44 3.58 8.83 -13.56
CA GLY A 44 4.43 9.91 -14.08
C GLY A 44 3.75 10.70 -15.19
N GLY A 45 2.97 10.04 -16.05
CA GLY A 45 2.17 10.70 -17.09
C GLY A 45 1.09 11.61 -16.50
N LEU A 46 0.42 11.19 -15.42
CA LEU A 46 -0.52 12.03 -14.67
C LEU A 46 0.19 13.27 -14.11
N ALA A 47 1.34 13.07 -13.46
CA ALA A 47 2.14 14.16 -12.90
C ALA A 47 2.57 15.18 -13.98
N GLN A 48 3.00 14.70 -15.14
CA GLN A 48 3.39 15.57 -16.27
C GLN A 48 2.22 16.42 -16.82
N ARG A 49 1.01 15.83 -16.91
CA ARG A 49 -0.17 16.54 -17.46
C ARG A 49 -0.75 17.55 -16.49
N THR A 50 -0.67 17.30 -15.19
CA THR A 50 -1.34 18.11 -14.17
C THR A 50 -0.39 18.98 -13.35
N GLY A 51 0.90 18.68 -13.36
CA GLY A 51 1.88 19.32 -12.46
C GLY A 51 1.77 18.87 -11.00
N CYS A 52 0.95 17.85 -10.69
CA CYS A 52 0.93 17.27 -9.35
C CYS A 52 2.20 16.45 -9.06
N LYS A 53 2.43 16.16 -7.81
CA LYS A 53 3.53 15.29 -7.35
C LYS A 53 2.98 13.98 -6.83
N VAL A 54 3.56 12.88 -7.29
CA VAL A 54 3.16 11.53 -6.89
C VAL A 54 4.27 10.90 -6.06
N LEU A 55 3.92 10.38 -4.89
CA LEU A 55 4.82 9.73 -3.93
C LEU A 55 4.50 8.23 -3.84
N LEU A 56 5.51 7.41 -3.69
CA LEU A 56 5.34 6.00 -3.35
C LEU A 56 5.01 5.86 -1.86
N ALA A 57 3.82 5.36 -1.51
CA ALA A 57 3.53 4.99 -0.12
C ALA A 57 4.20 3.65 0.23
N GLN A 58 5.30 3.71 0.98
CA GLN A 58 6.17 2.56 1.26
C GLN A 58 5.47 1.46 2.06
N LYS A 59 4.48 1.79 2.88
CA LYS A 59 3.66 0.80 3.61
C LYS A 59 3.04 -0.28 2.73
N ALA A 60 2.76 0.04 1.46
CA ALA A 60 2.22 -0.92 0.49
C ALA A 60 3.32 -1.63 -0.31
N PHE A 61 4.43 -0.96 -0.60
CA PHE A 61 5.53 -1.50 -1.39
C PHE A 61 6.86 -0.87 -0.98
N SER A 62 7.74 -1.67 -0.34
CA SER A 62 9.07 -1.23 0.14
C SER A 62 10.20 -2.06 -0.45
N ASN A 63 9.99 -2.75 -1.56
CA ASN A 63 11.06 -3.50 -2.23
C ASN A 63 11.99 -2.53 -2.96
N TYR A 64 12.92 -1.92 -2.21
CA TYR A 64 13.77 -0.83 -2.66
C TYR A 64 14.70 -1.21 -3.84
N ASP A 65 14.99 -2.48 -4.03
CA ASP A 65 15.70 -2.98 -5.22
C ASP A 65 14.99 -2.64 -6.56
N CYS A 66 13.67 -2.34 -6.47
CA CYS A 66 12.85 -1.87 -7.59
C CYS A 66 12.69 -0.33 -7.63
N TYR A 67 13.16 0.42 -6.64
CA TYR A 67 13.03 1.88 -6.62
C TYR A 67 13.67 2.57 -7.84
N PRO A 68 14.80 2.09 -8.41
CA PRO A 68 15.32 2.65 -9.64
C PRO A 68 14.37 2.65 -10.84
N LEU A 69 13.37 1.72 -10.87
CA LEU A 69 12.32 1.70 -11.89
C LEU A 69 11.26 2.78 -11.65
N LEU A 70 11.00 3.13 -10.41
CA LEU A 70 9.94 4.05 -9.99
C LEU A 70 10.43 5.51 -9.92
N ALA A 71 11.65 5.72 -9.45
CA ALA A 71 12.22 7.04 -9.20
C ALA A 71 12.19 8.03 -10.39
N PRO A 72 12.36 7.61 -11.67
CA PRO A 72 12.22 8.52 -12.81
C PRO A 72 10.82 9.13 -12.96
N HIS A 73 9.80 8.47 -12.45
CA HIS A 73 8.40 8.81 -12.64
C HIS A 73 7.74 9.44 -11.42
N LEU A 74 8.31 9.26 -10.23
CA LEU A 74 7.77 9.71 -8.95
C LEU A 74 8.55 10.88 -8.37
N ALA A 75 7.86 11.70 -7.58
CA ALA A 75 8.47 12.83 -6.87
C ALA A 75 9.27 12.39 -5.63
N GLY A 76 8.90 11.25 -5.04
CA GLY A 76 9.54 10.74 -3.84
C GLY A 76 8.77 9.60 -3.19
N THR A 77 8.92 9.49 -1.87
CA THR A 77 8.29 8.47 -1.03
C THR A 77 7.41 9.09 0.06
N GLU A 78 6.36 8.37 0.46
CA GLU A 78 5.63 8.59 1.70
C GLU A 78 5.98 7.48 2.68
N ALA A 79 6.26 7.86 3.91
CA ALA A 79 6.67 7.01 5.01
C ALA A 79 5.70 7.11 6.19
N SER A 80 5.44 5.99 6.84
CA SER A 80 4.58 5.91 8.03
C SER A 80 5.36 5.95 9.34
N GLY A 81 6.68 6.12 9.29
CA GLY A 81 7.57 6.22 10.44
C GLY A 81 9.03 6.37 10.07
N LEU A 82 9.89 6.41 11.11
CA LEU A 82 11.33 6.70 10.97
C LEU A 82 12.05 5.74 10.00
N PHE A 83 11.80 4.44 10.09
CA PHE A 83 12.56 3.47 9.28
C PHE A 83 12.18 3.53 7.80
N GLU A 84 10.90 3.78 7.49
CA GLU A 84 10.49 4.02 6.10
C GLU A 84 11.03 5.36 5.58
N ALA A 85 11.05 6.43 6.41
CA ALA A 85 11.62 7.71 6.04
C ALA A 85 13.12 7.59 5.69
N ARG A 86 13.86 6.88 6.52
CA ARG A 86 15.27 6.59 6.29
C ARG A 86 15.48 5.75 5.02
N LEU A 87 14.70 4.70 4.83
CA LEU A 87 14.74 3.86 3.63
C LEU A 87 14.50 4.70 2.37
N GLY A 88 13.46 5.56 2.37
CA GLY A 88 13.18 6.44 1.24
C GLY A 88 14.34 7.40 0.93
N ALA A 89 14.94 8.00 1.95
CA ALA A 89 16.07 8.89 1.79
C ALA A 89 17.34 8.19 1.27
N GLU A 90 17.61 6.98 1.75
CA GLU A 90 18.81 6.21 1.36
C GLU A 90 18.66 5.59 -0.04
N GLU A 91 17.47 5.05 -0.40
CA GLU A 91 17.27 4.22 -1.59
C GLU A 91 16.59 4.95 -2.76
N MET A 92 16.08 6.19 -2.52
CA MET A 92 15.57 7.07 -3.58
C MET A 92 16.22 8.47 -3.48
N PRO A 93 17.56 8.55 -3.57
CA PRO A 93 18.30 9.78 -3.29
C PRO A 93 17.91 10.92 -4.24
N GLY A 94 17.83 12.14 -3.67
CA GLY A 94 17.45 13.34 -4.41
C GLY A 94 15.95 13.48 -4.69
N LYS A 95 15.12 12.61 -4.10
CA LYS A 95 13.68 12.69 -4.13
C LYS A 95 13.12 13.12 -2.77
N GLU A 96 11.89 13.64 -2.76
CA GLU A 96 11.25 14.10 -1.53
C GLU A 96 10.87 12.92 -0.62
N VAL A 97 10.99 13.10 0.69
CA VAL A 97 10.53 12.17 1.71
C VAL A 97 9.44 12.84 2.54
N HIS A 98 8.21 12.38 2.39
CA HIS A 98 7.07 12.80 3.19
C HIS A 98 6.82 11.81 4.31
N VAL A 99 6.44 12.28 5.48
CA VAL A 99 6.17 11.41 6.62
C VAL A 99 4.83 11.76 7.25
N PHE A 100 3.98 10.76 7.39
CA PHE A 100 2.78 10.83 8.21
C PHE A 100 2.76 9.66 9.20
N CYS A 101 2.63 9.97 10.48
CA CYS A 101 2.41 8.99 11.54
C CYS A 101 1.21 9.41 12.40
N ALA A 102 0.40 8.44 12.83
CA ALA A 102 -0.74 8.72 13.71
C ALA A 102 -0.32 9.33 15.06
N ALA A 103 0.90 9.01 15.52
CA ALA A 103 1.53 9.66 16.67
C ALA A 103 3.05 9.48 16.61
N TYR A 104 3.79 10.57 16.65
CA TYR A 104 5.26 10.54 16.66
C TYR A 104 5.80 10.29 18.06
N ARG A 105 6.87 9.51 18.13
CA ARG A 105 7.66 9.30 19.34
C ARG A 105 8.64 10.46 19.52
N ALA A 106 8.75 10.97 20.74
CA ALA A 106 9.64 12.10 21.03
C ALA A 106 11.14 11.75 20.87
N ASP A 107 11.49 10.50 21.12
CA ASP A 107 12.86 9.99 21.03
C ASP A 107 13.31 9.69 19.59
N GLU A 108 12.40 9.77 18.61
CA GLU A 108 12.69 9.55 17.19
C GLU A 108 12.72 10.86 16.37
N MET A 109 12.16 11.96 16.90
CA MET A 109 11.98 13.19 16.13
C MET A 109 13.29 13.82 15.64
N ASP A 110 14.34 13.81 16.46
CA ASP A 110 15.65 14.38 16.11
C ASP A 110 16.32 13.63 14.96
N GLU A 111 16.07 12.33 14.84
CA GLU A 111 16.54 11.52 13.72
C GLU A 111 15.60 11.67 12.51
N LEU A 112 14.29 11.67 12.72
CA LEU A 112 13.28 11.78 11.66
C LEU A 112 13.47 13.04 10.82
N VAL A 113 13.74 14.19 11.45
CA VAL A 113 13.95 15.46 10.77
C VAL A 113 15.20 15.46 9.86
N GLN A 114 16.12 14.52 10.01
CA GLN A 114 17.29 14.41 9.13
C GLN A 114 16.90 13.80 7.77
N TYR A 115 15.88 12.96 7.71
CA TYR A 115 15.45 12.26 6.50
C TYR A 115 14.24 12.92 5.83
N ALA A 116 13.29 13.45 6.62
CA ALA A 116 12.04 13.98 6.10
C ALA A 116 12.21 15.38 5.48
N ASP A 117 11.49 15.63 4.37
CA ASP A 117 11.29 16.97 3.80
C ASP A 117 9.96 17.57 4.27
N HIS A 118 8.91 16.73 4.34
CA HIS A 118 7.58 17.08 4.82
C HIS A 118 7.19 16.22 6.01
N ILE A 119 6.70 16.85 7.09
CA ILE A 119 6.23 16.15 8.30
C ILE A 119 4.78 16.52 8.55
N VAL A 120 3.90 15.54 8.45
CA VAL A 120 2.45 15.70 8.63
C VAL A 120 2.05 15.21 10.00
N PHE A 121 1.51 16.09 10.83
CA PHE A 121 1.00 15.75 12.16
C PHE A 121 -0.47 15.32 12.12
N ASN A 122 -0.82 14.37 12.96
CA ASN A 122 -2.16 13.80 13.00
C ASN A 122 -3.13 14.63 13.87
N SER A 123 -2.61 15.41 14.80
CA SER A 123 -3.41 16.20 15.75
C SER A 123 -2.76 17.56 16.06
N PRO A 124 -3.58 18.56 16.46
CA PRO A 124 -3.07 19.85 16.89
C PRO A 124 -2.08 19.75 18.06
N ALA A 125 -2.26 18.79 18.96
CA ALA A 125 -1.35 18.58 20.09
C ALA A 125 0.04 18.11 19.62
N GLN A 126 0.11 17.23 18.63
CA GLN A 126 1.38 16.81 18.02
C GLN A 126 2.02 17.96 17.24
N LEU A 127 1.21 18.74 16.50
CA LEU A 127 1.66 19.94 15.80
C LEU A 127 2.27 20.95 16.78
N ALA A 128 1.57 21.28 17.87
CA ALA A 128 2.06 22.21 18.88
C ALA A 128 3.39 21.73 19.52
N LYS A 129 3.49 20.43 19.76
CA LYS A 129 4.65 19.83 20.43
C LYS A 129 5.90 19.78 19.55
N PHE A 130 5.76 19.37 18.29
CA PHE A 130 6.89 19.05 17.43
C PHE A 130 7.04 19.99 16.23
N GLY A 131 5.97 20.71 15.85
CA GLY A 131 5.96 21.62 14.72
C GLY A 131 7.03 22.71 14.78
N PRO A 132 7.22 23.40 15.95
CA PRO A 132 8.27 24.41 16.07
C PRO A 132 9.67 23.88 15.79
N ALA A 133 10.01 22.69 16.29
CA ALA A 133 11.30 22.06 16.03
C ALA A 133 11.47 21.63 14.57
N ALA A 134 10.43 21.07 13.96
CA ALA A 134 10.44 20.71 12.54
C ALA A 134 10.62 21.96 11.65
N LYS A 135 9.93 23.06 11.94
CA LYS A 135 10.10 24.34 11.24
C LYS A 135 11.51 24.90 11.41
N ALA A 136 12.06 24.85 12.64
CA ALA A 136 13.44 25.32 12.91
C ALA A 136 14.48 24.48 12.15
N ALA A 137 14.19 23.20 11.89
CA ALA A 137 15.01 22.32 11.04
C ALA A 137 14.78 22.54 9.53
N GLY A 138 13.97 23.53 9.14
CA GLY A 138 13.69 23.85 7.74
C GLY A 138 12.73 22.89 7.03
N LYS A 139 11.95 22.10 7.80
CA LYS A 139 11.02 21.13 7.23
C LYS A 139 9.66 21.76 6.92
N SER A 140 9.01 21.26 5.87
CA SER A 140 7.63 21.60 5.58
C SER A 140 6.69 20.86 6.53
N VAL A 141 5.77 21.60 7.15
CA VAL A 141 4.90 21.09 8.22
C VAL A 141 3.45 21.06 7.77
N GLY A 142 2.79 19.94 7.98
CA GLY A 142 1.39 19.76 7.66
C GLY A 142 0.55 19.18 8.77
N LEU A 143 -0.76 19.28 8.58
CA LEU A 143 -1.76 18.64 9.43
C LEU A 143 -2.62 17.68 8.60
N ARG A 144 -2.77 16.44 9.06
CA ARG A 144 -3.80 15.56 8.52
C ARG A 144 -5.16 15.99 9.03
N ILE A 145 -6.05 16.34 8.13
CA ILE A 145 -7.43 16.68 8.41
C ILE A 145 -8.34 15.47 8.21
N ASN A 146 -9.43 15.42 8.99
CA ASN A 146 -10.52 14.48 8.80
C ASN A 146 -11.75 15.28 8.33
N PRO A 147 -12.13 15.20 7.05
CA PRO A 147 -13.30 15.91 6.55
C PRO A 147 -14.62 15.28 7.00
N GLU A 148 -14.58 14.19 7.80
CA GLU A 148 -15.77 13.47 8.26
C GLU A 148 -16.70 13.13 7.08
N CYS A 149 -16.11 12.72 5.97
CA CYS A 149 -16.76 12.31 4.74
C CYS A 149 -16.34 10.88 4.43
N SER A 150 -17.23 9.95 4.68
CA SER A 150 -17.02 8.54 4.32
C SER A 150 -17.55 8.30 2.90
N THR A 151 -16.71 7.66 2.09
CA THR A 151 -17.07 7.17 0.76
C THR A 151 -16.97 5.64 0.70
N GLN A 152 -16.73 4.98 1.85
CA GLN A 152 -16.60 3.53 1.95
C GLN A 152 -17.97 2.89 2.19
N ASP A 153 -18.47 2.15 1.22
CA ASP A 153 -19.72 1.40 1.36
C ASP A 153 -19.51 0.10 2.14
N GLY A 154 -20.07 0.05 3.34
CA GLY A 154 -20.28 -1.21 4.08
C GLY A 154 -19.13 -1.74 4.93
N HIS A 155 -17.97 -1.10 4.99
CA HIS A 155 -16.81 -1.61 5.74
C HIS A 155 -16.14 -0.54 6.61
N ALA A 156 -16.66 -0.31 7.82
CA ALA A 156 -16.09 0.65 8.78
C ALA A 156 -14.60 0.41 9.10
N ILE A 157 -14.11 -0.82 8.93
CA ILE A 157 -12.69 -1.15 9.18
C ILE A 157 -11.74 -0.48 8.17
N TYR A 158 -12.25 -0.14 6.97
CA TYR A 158 -11.46 0.52 5.90
C TYR A 158 -11.71 2.02 5.82
N ASP A 159 -12.61 2.55 6.66
CA ASP A 159 -13.03 3.94 6.62
C ASP A 159 -12.20 4.80 7.57
N PRO A 160 -11.25 5.60 7.07
CA PRO A 160 -10.46 6.50 7.91
C PRO A 160 -11.30 7.64 8.52
N CYS A 161 -12.52 7.89 7.99
CA CYS A 161 -13.43 8.91 8.46
C CYS A 161 -14.57 8.36 9.32
N ALA A 162 -14.58 7.05 9.64
CA ALA A 162 -15.58 6.44 10.50
C ALA A 162 -15.64 7.12 11.88
N PRO A 163 -16.80 7.16 12.53
CA PRO A 163 -16.92 7.63 13.91
C PRO A 163 -15.94 6.91 14.84
N GLY A 164 -15.17 7.67 15.62
CA GLY A 164 -14.14 7.11 16.51
C GLY A 164 -12.80 6.82 15.82
N SER A 165 -12.63 7.15 14.55
CA SER A 165 -11.32 7.05 13.88
C SER A 165 -10.29 7.90 14.61
N ARG A 166 -9.09 7.33 14.79
CA ARG A 166 -7.92 8.04 15.34
C ARG A 166 -7.18 8.90 14.31
N LEU A 167 -7.60 8.86 13.04
CA LEU A 167 -6.85 9.41 11.91
C LEU A 167 -7.38 10.77 11.49
N GLY A 168 -6.51 11.77 11.58
CA GLY A 168 -6.80 13.14 11.17
C GLY A 168 -7.57 13.97 12.20
N THR A 169 -7.48 15.27 12.05
CA THR A 169 -8.10 16.29 12.89
C THR A 169 -9.41 16.74 12.28
N THR A 170 -10.51 16.63 13.01
CA THR A 170 -11.82 17.18 12.59
C THR A 170 -11.82 18.70 12.67
N ARG A 171 -12.79 19.37 11.98
CA ARG A 171 -12.93 20.81 12.05
C ARG A 171 -13.13 21.30 13.48
N ALA A 172 -13.99 20.65 14.25
CA ALA A 172 -14.24 21.00 15.64
C ALA A 172 -12.99 20.90 16.54
N GLN A 173 -12.17 19.88 16.33
CA GLN A 173 -10.89 19.73 17.05
C GLN A 173 -9.90 20.84 16.69
N TRP A 174 -9.83 21.20 15.40
CA TRP A 174 -8.99 22.29 14.93
C TRP A 174 -9.41 23.64 15.54
N ASP A 175 -10.69 23.98 15.45
CA ASP A 175 -11.21 25.24 15.98
C ASP A 175 -10.96 25.38 17.48
N ALA A 176 -11.20 24.32 18.25
CA ALA A 176 -10.92 24.31 19.69
C ALA A 176 -9.42 24.49 19.99
N ALA A 177 -8.55 23.89 19.20
CA ALA A 177 -7.10 24.02 19.36
C ALA A 177 -6.61 25.44 19.02
N VAL A 178 -7.11 26.04 17.95
CA VAL A 178 -6.76 27.43 17.55
C VAL A 178 -7.33 28.45 18.56
N GLN A 179 -8.49 28.16 19.14
CA GLN A 179 -9.01 29.00 20.22
C GLN A 179 -8.08 28.98 21.45
N ALA A 180 -7.49 27.85 21.76
CA ALA A 180 -6.56 27.69 22.89
C ALA A 180 -5.15 28.22 22.55
N ASP A 181 -4.71 28.07 21.31
CA ASP A 181 -3.41 28.55 20.83
C ASP A 181 -3.55 29.16 19.42
N PRO A 182 -3.76 30.47 19.33
CA PRO A 182 -3.92 31.18 18.04
C PRO A 182 -2.67 31.15 17.14
N ALA A 183 -1.51 30.71 17.61
CA ALA A 183 -0.30 30.63 16.82
C ALA A 183 -0.19 29.33 16.00
N LEU A 184 -0.99 28.31 16.30
CA LEU A 184 -0.96 27.02 15.60
C LEU A 184 -1.07 27.12 14.07
N PRO A 185 -1.95 27.97 13.49
CA PRO A 185 -2.05 28.10 12.04
C PRO A 185 -0.76 28.58 11.35
N GLU A 186 0.09 29.32 12.05
CA GLU A 186 1.37 29.84 11.50
C GLU A 186 2.43 28.75 11.34
N LEU A 187 2.22 27.58 11.94
CA LEU A 187 3.12 26.42 11.77
C LEU A 187 2.84 25.66 10.48
N LEU A 188 1.67 25.82 9.86
CA LEU A 188 1.24 25.00 8.74
C LEU A 188 1.76 25.54 7.40
N ASP A 189 2.34 24.66 6.62
CA ASP A 189 2.66 24.85 5.20
C ASP A 189 1.64 24.12 4.30
N GLY A 190 0.96 23.09 4.80
CA GLY A 190 0.01 22.33 4.02
C GLY A 190 -0.96 21.49 4.83
N LEU A 191 -1.94 20.95 4.12
CA LEU A 191 -2.90 20.00 4.65
C LEU A 191 -2.81 18.67 3.93
N HIS A 192 -3.16 17.62 4.65
CA HIS A 192 -3.20 16.26 4.14
C HIS A 192 -4.54 15.62 4.53
N PHE A 193 -5.11 14.83 3.64
CA PHE A 193 -6.19 13.90 3.97
C PHE A 193 -5.96 12.55 3.29
N HIS A 194 -6.49 11.49 3.86
CA HIS A 194 -6.46 10.16 3.27
C HIS A 194 -7.79 9.49 3.65
N THR A 195 -8.72 9.45 2.73
CA THR A 195 -10.11 9.03 2.94
C THR A 195 -10.50 7.82 2.09
N LEU A 196 -9.74 7.55 1.04
CA LEU A 196 -10.03 6.48 0.09
C LEU A 196 -9.30 5.18 0.43
N CYS A 197 -9.91 4.06 0.03
CA CYS A 197 -9.29 2.75 -0.01
C CYS A 197 -9.78 2.04 -1.28
N GLU A 198 -8.90 1.81 -2.25
CA GLU A 198 -9.17 1.17 -3.54
C GLU A 198 -10.35 1.77 -4.34
N GLN A 199 -10.51 3.09 -4.29
CA GLN A 199 -11.66 3.78 -4.90
C GLN A 199 -11.29 4.54 -6.18
N ASP A 200 -12.33 4.86 -6.95
CA ASP A 200 -12.22 5.69 -8.15
C ASP A 200 -12.28 7.19 -7.80
N SER A 201 -12.09 8.04 -8.78
CA SER A 201 -11.96 9.49 -8.63
C SER A 201 -13.26 10.23 -8.27
N ASP A 202 -14.43 9.60 -8.41
CA ASP A 202 -15.71 10.12 -7.93
C ASP A 202 -15.76 10.22 -6.40
N ALA A 203 -15.19 9.25 -5.70
CA ALA A 203 -15.01 9.29 -4.25
C ALA A 203 -14.09 10.45 -3.82
N LEU A 204 -13.02 10.72 -4.59
CA LEU A 204 -12.17 11.90 -4.36
C LEU A 204 -12.94 13.20 -4.56
N ALA A 205 -13.73 13.32 -5.65
CA ALA A 205 -14.51 14.53 -5.92
C ALA A 205 -15.45 14.83 -4.75
N THR A 206 -16.15 13.82 -4.23
CA THR A 206 -17.00 13.92 -3.04
C THR A 206 -16.21 14.36 -1.80
N THR A 207 -15.04 13.81 -1.58
CA THR A 207 -14.15 14.18 -0.48
C THR A 207 -13.67 15.63 -0.59
N LEU A 208 -13.29 16.09 -1.79
CA LEU A 208 -12.85 17.46 -2.02
C LEU A 208 -13.93 18.49 -1.73
N ASP A 209 -15.19 18.18 -2.02
CA ASP A 209 -16.32 19.06 -1.65
C ASP A 209 -16.45 19.17 -0.12
N ALA A 210 -16.30 18.07 0.60
CA ALA A 210 -16.30 18.09 2.07
C ALA A 210 -15.09 18.86 2.64
N VAL A 211 -13.90 18.69 2.05
CA VAL A 211 -12.69 19.44 2.42
C VAL A 211 -12.89 20.93 2.17
N ALA A 212 -13.40 21.32 1.01
CA ALA A 212 -13.71 22.72 0.68
C ALA A 212 -14.73 23.33 1.67
N GLN A 213 -15.77 22.58 2.03
CA GLN A 213 -16.79 23.04 2.97
C GLN A 213 -16.24 23.24 4.39
N LYS A 214 -15.41 22.31 4.88
CA LYS A 214 -14.97 22.29 6.29
C LYS A 214 -13.66 23.02 6.54
N PHE A 215 -12.75 23.01 5.56
CA PHE A 215 -11.38 23.53 5.71
C PHE A 215 -11.00 24.53 4.62
N GLY A 216 -11.96 24.96 3.77
CA GLY A 216 -11.72 25.85 2.64
C GLY A 216 -11.15 27.22 3.03
N ASP A 217 -11.41 27.70 4.24
CA ASP A 217 -10.83 28.93 4.80
C ASP A 217 -9.31 28.83 5.09
N LEU A 218 -8.79 27.63 5.28
CA LEU A 218 -7.37 27.40 5.52
C LEU A 218 -6.57 27.24 4.21
N LEU A 219 -7.19 26.65 3.19
CA LEU A 219 -6.50 26.21 1.96
C LEU A 219 -5.78 27.34 1.21
N PRO A 220 -6.30 28.58 1.07
CA PRO A 220 -5.59 29.66 0.38
C PRO A 220 -4.28 30.10 1.07
N ARG A 221 -4.05 29.69 2.31
CA ARG A 221 -2.82 29.97 3.06
C ARG A 221 -1.81 28.84 2.94
N MET A 222 -2.17 27.68 2.36
CA MET A 222 -1.34 26.51 2.24
C MET A 222 -0.50 26.57 0.97
N GLN A 223 0.70 26.02 1.04
CA GLN A 223 1.59 25.84 -0.13
C GLN A 223 1.23 24.53 -0.88
N TRP A 224 0.70 23.55 -0.17
CA TRP A 224 0.37 22.25 -0.72
C TRP A 224 -0.86 21.62 -0.06
N LEU A 225 -1.52 20.74 -0.83
CA LEU A 225 -2.59 19.88 -0.37
C LEU A 225 -2.31 18.45 -0.83
N ASN A 226 -2.21 17.52 0.12
CA ASN A 226 -1.95 16.13 -0.14
C ASN A 226 -3.27 15.34 -0.04
N PHE A 227 -3.66 14.68 -1.12
CA PHE A 227 -4.89 13.90 -1.22
C PHE A 227 -4.77 12.49 -0.64
N GLY A 228 -3.56 12.11 -0.16
CA GLY A 228 -3.28 10.78 0.38
C GLY A 228 -3.26 9.69 -0.69
N GLY A 229 -3.44 8.46 -0.23
CA GLY A 229 -3.51 7.27 -1.06
C GLY A 229 -4.93 6.72 -1.24
N GLY A 230 -5.02 5.45 -1.62
CA GLY A 230 -6.28 4.74 -1.85
C GLY A 230 -6.90 4.99 -3.22
N HIS A 231 -6.21 5.75 -4.08
CA HIS A 231 -6.57 5.99 -5.47
C HIS A 231 -6.09 4.82 -6.35
N HIS A 232 -7.01 4.13 -6.99
CA HIS A 232 -6.71 2.96 -7.84
C HIS A 232 -6.29 3.36 -9.27
N ILE A 233 -5.40 4.33 -9.41
CA ILE A 233 -5.06 5.04 -10.65
C ILE A 233 -4.63 4.11 -11.80
N THR A 234 -3.89 3.06 -11.49
CA THR A 234 -3.36 2.11 -12.48
C THR A 234 -4.32 0.96 -12.80
N ARG A 235 -5.48 0.93 -12.15
CA ARG A 235 -6.54 -0.03 -12.46
C ARG A 235 -7.15 0.26 -13.83
N PRO A 236 -7.37 -0.76 -14.68
CA PRO A 236 -8.13 -0.58 -15.92
C PRO A 236 -9.52 0.01 -15.65
N GLY A 237 -9.91 1.02 -16.45
CA GLY A 237 -11.20 1.69 -16.30
C GLY A 237 -11.27 2.76 -15.22
N TYR A 238 -10.17 3.08 -14.54
CA TYR A 238 -10.11 4.21 -13.63
C TYR A 238 -10.34 5.55 -14.36
N ASP A 239 -11.20 6.44 -13.82
CA ASP A 239 -11.49 7.75 -14.44
C ASP A 239 -10.36 8.76 -14.18
N SER A 240 -9.26 8.61 -14.91
CA SER A 240 -8.13 9.54 -14.85
C SER A 240 -8.52 10.98 -15.22
N ALA A 241 -9.50 11.17 -16.09
CA ALA A 241 -9.94 12.52 -16.48
C ALA A 241 -10.62 13.24 -15.32
N MET A 242 -11.41 12.54 -14.50
CA MET A 242 -11.99 13.12 -13.30
C MET A 242 -10.89 13.44 -12.25
N LEU A 243 -9.91 12.55 -12.07
CA LEU A 243 -8.77 12.82 -11.19
C LEU A 243 -8.02 14.09 -11.61
N GLU A 244 -7.74 14.24 -12.92
CA GLU A 244 -7.08 15.43 -13.46
C GLU A 244 -7.92 16.71 -13.21
N ARG A 245 -9.25 16.63 -13.31
CA ARG A 245 -10.15 17.74 -12.96
C ARG A 245 -10.08 18.08 -11.45
N CYS A 246 -10.05 17.07 -10.58
CA CYS A 246 -9.92 17.26 -9.14
C CYS A 246 -8.60 17.96 -8.78
N ILE A 247 -7.50 17.53 -9.37
CA ILE A 247 -6.17 18.13 -9.18
C ILE A 247 -6.18 19.58 -9.66
N THR A 248 -6.63 19.81 -10.90
CA THR A 248 -6.66 21.15 -11.52
C THR A 248 -7.55 22.11 -10.71
N ARG A 249 -8.72 21.64 -10.25
CA ARG A 249 -9.60 22.41 -9.36
C ARG A 249 -8.87 22.88 -8.11
N ALA A 250 -8.20 21.97 -7.38
CA ALA A 250 -7.49 22.33 -6.16
C ALA A 250 -6.38 23.36 -6.41
N GLN A 251 -5.63 23.19 -7.51
CA GLN A 251 -4.59 24.13 -7.90
C GLN A 251 -5.15 25.52 -8.27
N GLN A 252 -6.26 25.57 -8.97
CA GLN A 252 -6.89 26.83 -9.41
C GLN A 252 -7.62 27.56 -8.27
N ASP A 253 -8.38 26.81 -7.46
CA ASP A 253 -9.21 27.39 -6.41
C ASP A 253 -8.37 27.86 -5.20
N TRP A 254 -7.27 27.16 -4.91
CA TRP A 254 -6.51 27.40 -3.68
C TRP A 254 -5.01 27.74 -3.90
N GLY A 255 -4.49 27.65 -5.10
CA GLY A 255 -3.10 27.97 -5.42
C GLY A 255 -2.07 26.98 -4.88
N VAL A 256 -2.48 25.76 -4.54
CA VAL A 256 -1.65 24.76 -3.88
C VAL A 256 -0.95 23.82 -4.85
N THR A 257 0.22 23.31 -4.46
CA THR A 257 0.78 22.10 -5.07
C THR A 257 0.01 20.88 -4.58
N VAL A 258 -0.47 20.03 -5.50
CA VAL A 258 -1.19 18.80 -5.13
C VAL A 258 -0.22 17.63 -5.05
N TYR A 259 -0.33 16.86 -3.97
CA TYR A 259 0.36 15.58 -3.79
C TYR A 259 -0.62 14.41 -3.78
N LEU A 260 -0.17 13.25 -4.26
CA LEU A 260 -0.84 11.96 -4.18
C LEU A 260 0.12 10.92 -3.59
N GLU A 261 -0.40 10.00 -2.79
CA GLU A 261 0.37 8.95 -2.11
C GLU A 261 -0.11 7.53 -2.49
N PRO A 262 -0.16 7.18 -3.80
CA PRO A 262 -0.54 5.83 -4.16
C PRO A 262 0.52 4.84 -3.67
N GLY A 263 0.09 3.81 -2.96
CA GLY A 263 0.93 2.67 -2.62
C GLY A 263 0.59 1.49 -3.52
N GLU A 264 -0.64 1.02 -3.40
CA GLU A 264 -1.17 -0.09 -4.18
C GLU A 264 -1.08 0.16 -5.69
N ALA A 265 -1.49 1.33 -6.16
CA ALA A 265 -1.44 1.66 -7.59
C ALA A 265 -0.02 1.64 -8.18
N CYS A 266 1.04 1.81 -7.36
CA CYS A 266 2.42 1.67 -7.83
C CYS A 266 2.78 0.21 -8.16
N ALA A 267 2.26 -0.76 -7.41
CA ALA A 267 2.63 -2.16 -7.52
C ALA A 267 1.45 -3.10 -7.86
N LEU A 268 0.31 -2.53 -8.31
CA LEU A 268 -0.87 -3.29 -8.68
C LEU A 268 -0.55 -4.31 -9.77
N ASN A 269 -0.89 -5.57 -9.52
CA ASN A 269 -0.62 -6.71 -10.40
C ASN A 269 0.87 -6.88 -10.80
N ALA A 270 1.78 -6.34 -10.01
CA ALA A 270 3.22 -6.39 -10.29
C ALA A 270 3.98 -7.44 -9.48
N GLY A 271 3.29 -8.46 -8.96
CA GLY A 271 3.96 -9.54 -8.26
C GLY A 271 3.12 -10.78 -8.06
N PHE A 272 3.83 -11.87 -7.82
CA PHE A 272 3.26 -13.20 -7.60
C PHE A 272 3.81 -13.79 -6.31
N LEU A 273 3.04 -14.69 -5.69
CA LEU A 273 3.54 -15.62 -4.68
C LEU A 273 3.48 -17.03 -5.26
N LEU A 274 4.63 -17.67 -5.35
CA LEU A 274 4.79 -19.05 -5.76
C LEU A 274 4.78 -19.95 -4.52
N SER A 275 3.97 -21.00 -4.56
CA SER A 275 3.80 -21.92 -3.44
C SER A 275 3.57 -23.34 -3.94
N ARG A 276 4.06 -24.34 -3.20
CA ARG A 276 3.84 -25.76 -3.52
C ARG A 276 2.87 -26.42 -2.55
N VAL A 277 2.14 -27.38 -3.08
CA VAL A 277 1.27 -28.24 -2.30
C VAL A 277 2.12 -29.22 -1.49
N LEU A 278 1.96 -29.21 -0.18
CA LEU A 278 2.64 -30.10 0.76
C LEU A 278 1.85 -31.37 1.04
N ASP A 279 0.51 -31.22 1.13
CA ASP A 279 -0.40 -32.33 1.44
C ASP A 279 -1.80 -32.03 0.89
N VAL A 280 -2.59 -33.09 0.67
CA VAL A 280 -4.00 -32.98 0.30
C VAL A 280 -4.82 -33.87 1.21
N VAL A 281 -5.73 -33.28 1.97
CA VAL A 281 -6.54 -33.96 2.96
C VAL A 281 -8.03 -33.82 2.65
N GLN A 282 -8.80 -34.81 3.05
CA GLN A 282 -10.27 -34.79 2.96
C GLN A 282 -10.85 -34.65 4.35
N ASN A 283 -11.75 -33.67 4.55
CA ASN A 283 -12.48 -33.50 5.79
C ASN A 283 -13.97 -33.30 5.47
N GLY A 284 -14.78 -34.31 5.75
CA GLY A 284 -16.14 -34.35 5.25
C GLY A 284 -16.19 -34.24 3.72
N ASP A 285 -16.98 -33.31 3.21
CA ASP A 285 -17.12 -33.05 1.77
C ASP A 285 -16.08 -32.02 1.24
N THR A 286 -15.17 -31.55 2.09
CA THR A 286 -14.19 -30.53 1.72
C THR A 286 -12.83 -31.15 1.42
N THR A 287 -12.34 -30.95 0.21
CA THR A 287 -10.95 -31.25 -0.17
C THR A 287 -10.09 -30.04 0.17
N ILE A 288 -9.00 -30.24 0.91
CA ILE A 288 -8.09 -29.19 1.39
C ILE A 288 -6.68 -29.49 0.91
N ALA A 289 -6.08 -28.55 0.18
CA ALA A 289 -4.67 -28.58 -0.15
C ALA A 289 -3.91 -27.68 0.83
N ILE A 290 -2.93 -28.27 1.52
CA ILE A 290 -2.04 -27.58 2.46
C ILE A 290 -0.79 -27.17 1.69
N LEU A 291 -0.45 -25.87 1.77
CA LEU A 291 0.63 -25.25 1.02
C LEU A 291 1.85 -25.00 1.90
N ASP A 292 3.00 -24.74 1.29
CA ASP A 292 4.19 -24.21 1.97
C ASP A 292 4.10 -22.69 2.21
N ALA A 293 3.07 -22.01 1.67
CA ALA A 293 2.73 -20.64 1.99
C ALA A 293 1.61 -20.58 3.05
N SER A 294 1.55 -19.48 3.80
CA SER A 294 0.57 -19.23 4.87
C SER A 294 -0.15 -17.90 4.61
N ALA A 295 -1.47 -17.87 4.77
CA ALA A 295 -2.23 -16.64 4.75
C ALA A 295 -1.74 -15.69 5.85
N ALA A 296 -1.59 -16.20 7.08
CA ALA A 296 -1.18 -15.41 8.23
C ALA A 296 0.24 -14.84 8.14
N CYS A 297 1.16 -15.55 7.45
CA CYS A 297 2.58 -15.18 7.41
C CYS A 297 2.99 -14.46 6.13
N HIS A 298 2.42 -14.85 4.98
CA HIS A 298 2.93 -14.44 3.67
C HIS A 298 1.95 -13.57 2.88
N MET A 299 0.66 -13.58 3.23
CA MET A 299 -0.38 -12.73 2.65
C MET A 299 -1.39 -12.30 3.73
N PRO A 300 -0.96 -11.54 4.77
CA PRO A 300 -1.78 -11.29 5.96
C PRO A 300 -3.11 -10.59 5.66
N ASP A 301 -3.20 -9.80 4.58
CA ASP A 301 -4.43 -9.12 4.19
C ASP A 301 -5.56 -10.08 3.81
N VAL A 302 -5.27 -11.32 3.45
CA VAL A 302 -6.29 -12.36 3.26
C VAL A 302 -7.13 -12.55 4.54
N ILE A 303 -6.52 -12.37 5.71
CA ILE A 303 -7.17 -12.49 7.02
C ILE A 303 -7.58 -11.13 7.58
N GLU A 304 -6.68 -10.12 7.50
CA GLU A 304 -6.88 -8.79 8.10
C GLU A 304 -7.88 -7.93 7.32
N MET A 305 -7.90 -8.08 5.99
CA MET A 305 -8.72 -7.36 5.04
C MET A 305 -9.48 -8.34 4.13
N PRO A 306 -10.29 -9.24 4.65
CA PRO A 306 -10.67 -10.52 4.02
C PRO A 306 -10.97 -10.43 2.53
N TYR A 307 -10.14 -11.04 1.73
CA TYR A 307 -10.32 -11.22 0.30
C TYR A 307 -9.74 -12.58 -0.13
N ARG A 308 -10.09 -13.02 -1.32
CA ARG A 308 -9.50 -14.21 -1.94
C ARG A 308 -8.53 -13.78 -3.03
N PRO A 309 -7.20 -14.04 -2.88
CA PRO A 309 -6.22 -13.66 -3.89
C PRO A 309 -6.47 -14.39 -5.21
N PRO A 310 -6.21 -13.75 -6.37
CA PRO A 310 -6.26 -14.43 -7.65
C PRO A 310 -5.32 -15.62 -7.69
N LEU A 311 -5.78 -16.76 -8.21
CA LEU A 311 -4.98 -17.96 -8.43
C LEU A 311 -4.95 -18.28 -9.91
N LEU A 312 -3.75 -18.49 -10.46
CA LEU A 312 -3.56 -18.83 -11.88
C LEU A 312 -4.35 -20.08 -12.25
N ALA A 313 -5.09 -20.01 -13.35
CA ALA A 313 -5.95 -21.07 -13.88
C ALA A 313 -7.08 -21.54 -12.96
N ALA A 314 -7.40 -20.79 -11.89
CA ALA A 314 -8.55 -21.07 -11.04
C ALA A 314 -9.75 -20.17 -11.38
N ALA A 315 -10.92 -20.54 -10.85
CA ALA A 315 -12.18 -19.82 -10.99
C ALA A 315 -12.89 -19.72 -9.63
N GLU A 316 -14.11 -19.20 -9.62
CA GLU A 316 -14.96 -19.22 -8.42
C GLU A 316 -15.33 -20.66 -8.04
N PRO A 317 -15.55 -20.93 -6.75
CA PRO A 317 -16.04 -22.23 -6.30
C PRO A 317 -17.31 -22.64 -7.07
N GLY A 318 -17.30 -23.86 -7.60
CA GLY A 318 -18.43 -24.41 -8.38
C GLY A 318 -18.44 -24.05 -9.86
N GLU A 319 -17.59 -23.18 -10.35
CA GLU A 319 -17.47 -22.88 -11.80
C GLU A 319 -16.59 -23.88 -12.55
N LYS A 320 -15.83 -24.71 -11.84
CA LYS A 320 -15.01 -25.78 -12.39
C LYS A 320 -15.33 -27.12 -11.74
N PRO A 321 -14.89 -28.25 -12.34
CA PRO A 321 -15.24 -29.61 -11.88
C PRO A 321 -14.94 -29.88 -10.42
N CYS A 322 -13.88 -29.30 -9.86
CA CYS A 322 -13.49 -29.49 -8.46
C CYS A 322 -13.49 -28.16 -7.71
N THR A 323 -13.84 -28.21 -6.43
CA THR A 323 -13.62 -27.10 -5.48
C THR A 323 -12.61 -27.55 -4.45
N VAL A 324 -11.55 -26.77 -4.25
CA VAL A 324 -10.47 -27.06 -3.30
C VAL A 324 -10.27 -25.86 -2.38
N ARG A 325 -10.21 -26.12 -1.07
CA ARG A 325 -9.77 -25.15 -0.07
C ARG A 325 -8.25 -25.13 -0.03
N LEU A 326 -7.65 -23.95 -0.15
CA LEU A 326 -6.21 -23.74 0.05
C LEU A 326 -5.96 -23.21 1.46
N ALA A 327 -5.01 -23.79 2.16
CA ALA A 327 -4.67 -23.46 3.55
C ALA A 327 -3.16 -23.51 3.77
N GLY A 328 -2.70 -22.75 4.77
CA GLY A 328 -1.30 -22.77 5.20
C GLY A 328 -1.00 -23.89 6.21
N PRO A 329 0.28 -24.11 6.52
CA PRO A 329 0.74 -25.19 7.39
C PRO A 329 0.86 -24.79 8.85
N THR A 330 0.44 -23.56 9.25
CA THR A 330 0.58 -23.10 10.62
C THR A 330 -0.47 -23.70 11.56
N CYS A 331 -0.25 -23.60 12.86
CA CYS A 331 -1.20 -24.08 13.87
C CYS A 331 -2.44 -23.17 14.02
N LEU A 332 -2.50 -22.05 13.32
CA LEU A 332 -3.64 -21.15 13.35
C LEU A 332 -4.80 -21.76 12.57
N ALA A 333 -5.91 -22.05 13.24
CA ALA A 333 -7.10 -22.63 12.59
C ALA A 333 -7.65 -21.75 11.45
N GLY A 334 -7.44 -20.44 11.51
CA GLY A 334 -7.80 -19.45 10.48
C GLY A 334 -6.76 -19.26 9.37
N ASP A 335 -5.71 -20.09 9.29
CA ASP A 335 -4.71 -20.01 8.21
C ASP A 335 -5.28 -20.62 6.91
N VAL A 336 -6.32 -20.00 6.40
CA VAL A 336 -7.05 -20.38 5.21
C VAL A 336 -6.93 -19.26 4.17
N ILE A 337 -6.50 -19.64 2.96
CA ILE A 337 -6.31 -18.69 1.85
C ILE A 337 -7.64 -18.47 1.12
N GLY A 338 -8.38 -19.54 0.86
CA GLY A 338 -9.69 -19.45 0.22
C GLY A 338 -10.12 -20.75 -0.47
N ASP A 339 -11.34 -20.74 -0.98
CA ASP A 339 -11.90 -21.84 -1.77
C ASP A 339 -11.81 -21.48 -3.27
N TYR A 340 -11.38 -22.42 -4.10
CA TYR A 340 -11.13 -22.20 -5.53
C TYR A 340 -11.76 -23.30 -6.37
N GLY A 341 -12.38 -22.91 -7.50
CA GLY A 341 -12.76 -23.83 -8.57
C GLY A 341 -11.51 -24.18 -9.41
N VAL A 342 -11.23 -25.47 -9.57
CA VAL A 342 -10.07 -25.99 -10.33
C VAL A 342 -10.49 -27.13 -11.27
N ASP A 343 -9.74 -27.37 -12.35
CA ASP A 343 -10.06 -28.43 -13.30
C ASP A 343 -9.82 -29.83 -12.70
N ALA A 344 -8.82 -29.94 -11.84
CA ALA A 344 -8.50 -31.15 -11.06
C ALA A 344 -7.93 -30.76 -9.70
N VAL A 345 -8.12 -31.62 -8.69
CA VAL A 345 -7.47 -31.46 -7.39
C VAL A 345 -5.97 -31.50 -7.58
N PRO A 346 -5.21 -30.51 -7.07
CA PRO A 346 -3.77 -30.49 -7.24
C PRO A 346 -3.12 -31.62 -6.47
N ASN A 347 -1.99 -32.13 -6.98
CA ASN A 347 -1.20 -33.16 -6.32
C ASN A 347 -0.14 -32.53 -5.40
N VAL A 348 0.36 -33.32 -4.46
CA VAL A 348 1.55 -32.94 -3.66
C VAL A 348 2.72 -32.65 -4.60
N GLY A 349 3.35 -31.49 -4.40
CA GLY A 349 4.44 -30.98 -5.22
C GLY A 349 4.03 -30.04 -6.35
N ASP A 350 2.75 -29.99 -6.72
CA ASP A 350 2.26 -29.05 -7.75
C ASP A 350 2.54 -27.60 -7.34
N LEU A 351 3.00 -26.79 -8.30
CA LEU A 351 3.24 -25.37 -8.13
C LEU A 351 1.94 -24.59 -8.34
N LEU A 352 1.60 -23.74 -7.37
CA LEU A 352 0.51 -22.78 -7.43
C LEU A 352 1.06 -21.37 -7.49
N VAL A 353 0.42 -20.47 -8.26
CA VAL A 353 0.85 -19.10 -8.44
C VAL A 353 -0.29 -18.16 -8.09
N PHE A 354 -0.15 -17.42 -7.00
CA PHE A 354 -1.07 -16.35 -6.62
C PHE A 354 -0.64 -15.05 -7.27
N GLY A 355 -1.61 -14.29 -7.79
CA GLY A 355 -1.40 -12.98 -8.42
C GLY A 355 -1.61 -11.84 -7.44
N ASP A 356 -1.19 -10.66 -7.85
CA ASP A 356 -1.29 -9.40 -7.09
C ASP A 356 -0.65 -9.47 -5.69
N MET A 357 0.54 -10.10 -5.63
CA MET A 357 1.26 -10.38 -4.38
C MET A 357 2.47 -9.46 -4.15
N ALA A 358 2.55 -8.30 -4.84
CA ALA A 358 3.58 -7.29 -4.56
C ALA A 358 3.17 -6.30 -3.47
N ILE A 359 1.86 -6.08 -3.30
CA ILE A 359 1.30 -5.06 -2.40
C ILE A 359 0.95 -5.66 -1.03
N TYR A 360 1.33 -4.96 0.05
CA TYR A 360 1.07 -5.32 1.45
C TYR A 360 1.49 -6.74 1.86
N THR A 361 2.33 -7.42 1.06
CA THR A 361 2.83 -8.76 1.35
C THR A 361 4.20 -8.71 2.00
N THR A 362 5.24 -8.29 1.25
CA THR A 362 6.62 -8.20 1.78
C THR A 362 6.74 -7.21 2.93
N CYS A 363 5.92 -6.16 2.96
CA CYS A 363 5.88 -5.17 4.03
C CYS A 363 5.23 -5.69 5.32
N LYS A 364 4.32 -6.67 5.22
CA LYS A 364 3.53 -7.21 6.34
C LYS A 364 3.89 -8.64 6.72
N ASN A 365 4.72 -9.33 5.92
CA ASN A 365 5.07 -10.72 6.17
C ASN A 365 5.73 -10.90 7.56
N ASN A 366 5.60 -12.10 8.10
CA ASN A 366 6.09 -12.42 9.42
C ASN A 366 6.53 -13.89 9.50
N THR A 367 7.11 -14.25 10.64
CA THR A 367 7.64 -15.60 10.88
C THR A 367 6.89 -16.32 12.01
N PHE A 368 5.58 -16.08 12.12
CA PHE A 368 4.74 -16.81 13.08
C PHE A 368 4.91 -18.32 12.90
N ASN A 369 4.87 -19.07 13.97
CA ASN A 369 5.02 -20.54 13.98
C ASN A 369 6.38 -21.06 13.42
N GLY A 370 7.38 -20.17 13.31
CA GLY A 370 8.67 -20.51 12.72
C GLY A 370 8.65 -20.62 11.20
N MET A 371 7.62 -20.08 10.55
CA MET A 371 7.57 -20.04 9.09
C MET A 371 8.74 -19.22 8.54
N PRO A 372 9.43 -19.71 7.50
CA PRO A 372 10.48 -18.93 6.83
C PRO A 372 9.86 -17.73 6.10
N LEU A 373 10.60 -16.61 6.03
CA LEU A 373 10.24 -15.55 5.11
C LEU A 373 10.46 -16.05 3.67
N PRO A 374 9.50 -15.80 2.74
CA PRO A 374 9.66 -16.17 1.34
C PRO A 374 10.82 -15.41 0.70
N ALA A 375 11.65 -16.09 -0.07
CA ALA A 375 12.67 -15.44 -0.89
C ALA A 375 12.01 -14.47 -1.89
N ILE A 376 12.71 -13.41 -2.28
CA ILE A 376 12.23 -12.41 -3.23
C ILE A 376 13.06 -12.47 -4.50
N PHE A 377 12.37 -12.59 -5.62
CA PHE A 377 12.93 -12.55 -6.96
C PHE A 377 12.31 -11.42 -7.77
N ALA A 378 13.03 -10.95 -8.78
CA ALA A 378 12.49 -10.06 -9.81
C ALA A 378 12.50 -10.77 -11.17
N ARG A 379 11.50 -10.45 -12.00
CA ARG A 379 11.36 -10.94 -13.37
C ARG A 379 11.34 -9.75 -14.32
N ALA A 380 12.32 -9.71 -15.20
CA ALA A 380 12.41 -8.69 -16.25
C ALA A 380 11.42 -8.97 -17.39
N ALA A 381 11.15 -7.95 -18.23
CA ALA A 381 10.24 -8.03 -19.39
C ALA A 381 10.58 -9.17 -20.37
N ASN A 382 11.86 -9.55 -20.50
CA ASN A 382 12.31 -10.66 -21.33
C ASN A 382 12.12 -12.05 -20.69
N GLY A 383 11.52 -12.11 -19.48
CA GLY A 383 11.25 -13.34 -18.74
C GLY A 383 12.41 -13.84 -17.87
N THR A 384 13.59 -13.20 -17.91
CA THR A 384 14.69 -13.58 -17.02
C THR A 384 14.37 -13.25 -15.57
N THR A 385 14.73 -14.16 -14.66
CA THR A 385 14.58 -13.98 -13.22
C THR A 385 15.92 -13.76 -12.55
N ARG A 386 15.96 -12.87 -11.55
CA ARG A 386 17.11 -12.65 -10.65
C ARG A 386 16.68 -12.75 -9.20
N SER A 387 17.55 -13.25 -8.34
CA SER A 387 17.33 -13.23 -6.90
C SER A 387 17.61 -11.82 -6.37
N ILE A 388 16.70 -11.31 -5.54
CA ILE A 388 16.88 -10.08 -4.77
C ILE A 388 17.42 -10.44 -3.40
N VAL A 389 16.68 -11.24 -2.63
CA VAL A 389 17.07 -11.66 -1.29
C VAL A 389 16.52 -13.04 -0.97
N SER A 390 17.27 -13.77 -0.15
CA SER A 390 16.83 -15.03 0.43
C SER A 390 17.01 -14.97 1.95
N PHE A 391 16.10 -15.58 2.67
CA PHE A 391 16.07 -15.58 4.12
C PHE A 391 16.33 -16.97 4.68
N GLY A 392 16.88 -17.04 5.89
CA GLY A 392 17.20 -18.28 6.55
C GLY A 392 16.89 -18.27 8.04
N TYR A 393 17.36 -19.28 8.74
CA TYR A 393 17.13 -19.44 10.19
C TYR A 393 17.60 -18.23 11.00
N GLU A 394 18.67 -17.55 10.59
CA GLU A 394 19.22 -16.41 11.35
C GLU A 394 18.26 -15.20 11.30
N ASP A 395 17.51 -15.00 10.21
CA ASP A 395 16.50 -13.93 10.09
C ASP A 395 15.34 -14.16 11.08
N PHE A 396 14.92 -15.42 11.24
CA PHE A 396 13.96 -15.79 12.27
C PHE A 396 14.51 -15.59 13.68
N LYS A 397 15.72 -16.11 13.95
CA LYS A 397 16.32 -16.16 15.27
C LYS A 397 16.66 -14.77 15.81
N TYR A 398 17.29 -13.90 15.00
CA TYR A 398 17.80 -12.61 15.45
C TYR A 398 16.71 -11.63 15.88
N ARG A 399 15.52 -11.74 15.35
CA ARG A 399 14.39 -10.91 15.80
C ARG A 399 13.83 -11.34 17.16
N LEU A 400 14.17 -12.54 17.64
CA LEU A 400 13.66 -13.13 18.89
C LEU A 400 14.63 -13.04 20.06
N GLY A 401 15.89 -12.68 19.82
CA GLY A 401 16.88 -12.68 20.90
C GLY A 401 18.21 -12.03 20.54
N LYS A 402 19.25 -12.45 21.21
CA LYS A 402 20.60 -11.87 21.10
C LYS A 402 21.18 -12.10 19.69
N ARG A 403 21.76 -11.04 19.13
CA ARG A 403 22.67 -11.12 17.97
C ARG A 403 24.05 -11.58 18.39
#